data_82e98150d48e37077a0c3f5b3f1124e9
#
_entry.id   82e98150d48e37077a0c3f5b3f1124e9
#
_cell.length_a   1.000
_cell.length_b   1.000
_cell.length_c   1.000
_cell.angle_alpha   90.00
_cell.angle_beta   90.00
_cell.angle_gamma   90.00
#
_symmetry.space_group_name_H-M   'P 1'
#
loop_
_entity.id
_entity.type
_entity.pdbx_description
1 polymer ?
#
loop_
_entity_poly.entity_id
_entity_poly.type
_entity_poly.pdbx_seq_one_letter_code
_entity_poly.pdbx_strand_id
1 'polypeptide(L)'
;PYRVKPQVLMPGQPLALDALSEGWPAGARLVPFATKHRVKSLGYRLELPRAGKFSPEQARALGGPVQQWKMLQKGQSVAVEGRTVQPAQVLGAPRKGLSVVFSGDTAPCPYYLQAAHDADLLICDATYALPEQEDQARQWGHSTFGQSATLAAQARAKRLWLTHYSPMITDPEEYAAQAQSIFPAAECGFDGKSITLQYEEAQP
;
A
#
# COMPACT_ATOMS: atom_id res chain seq x y z
N PRO A 1 24.59 -12.84 -14.78
CA PRO A 1 24.26 -11.42 -14.93
C PRO A 1 22.75 -11.27 -15.15
N TYR A 2 22.09 -10.43 -14.35
CA TYR A 2 20.68 -10.08 -14.54
C TYR A 2 20.53 -8.99 -15.61
N ARG A 3 19.41 -8.99 -16.33
CA ARG A 3 19.11 -8.00 -17.36
C ARG A 3 18.10 -6.99 -16.81
N VAL A 4 18.50 -5.73 -16.74
CA VAL A 4 17.58 -4.63 -16.33
C VAL A 4 16.73 -4.23 -17.54
N LYS A 5 15.42 -4.18 -17.35
CA LYS A 5 14.46 -3.62 -18.32
C LYS A 5 13.77 -2.43 -17.66
N PRO A 6 14.20 -1.19 -17.97
CA PRO A 6 13.55 0.00 -17.43
C PRO A 6 12.13 0.14 -18.01
N GLN A 7 11.19 0.55 -17.16
CA GLN A 7 9.81 0.85 -17.55
C GLN A 7 9.43 2.22 -17.02
N VAL A 8 8.91 3.09 -17.90
CA VAL A 8 8.37 4.39 -17.51
C VAL A 8 6.98 4.19 -16.94
N LEU A 9 6.75 4.72 -15.74
CA LEU A 9 5.44 4.71 -15.10
C LEU A 9 4.84 6.12 -15.11
N MET A 10 3.53 6.20 -15.31
CA MET A 10 2.79 7.46 -15.28
C MET A 10 1.83 7.47 -14.09
N PRO A 11 1.58 8.65 -13.46
CA PRO A 11 0.61 8.75 -12.38
C PRO A 11 -0.75 8.16 -12.77
N GLY A 12 -1.33 7.36 -11.90
CA GLY A 12 -2.62 6.72 -12.10
C GLY A 12 -2.63 5.51 -13.03
N GLN A 13 -1.50 5.11 -13.60
CA GLN A 13 -1.38 3.94 -14.47
C GLN A 13 -0.89 2.72 -13.67
N PRO A 14 -1.76 1.78 -13.28
CA PRO A 14 -1.35 0.63 -12.48
C PRO A 14 -0.41 -0.29 -13.24
N LEU A 15 0.60 -0.80 -12.55
CA LEU A 15 1.46 -1.89 -12.99
C LEU A 15 1.00 -3.19 -12.31
N ALA A 16 0.53 -4.16 -13.10
CA ALA A 16 0.12 -5.48 -12.61
C ALA A 16 1.37 -6.28 -12.19
N LEU A 17 1.50 -6.57 -10.91
CA LEU A 17 2.67 -7.27 -10.35
C LEU A 17 2.58 -8.77 -10.57
N ASP A 18 1.39 -9.33 -10.51
CA ASP A 18 1.12 -10.75 -10.78
C ASP A 18 1.42 -11.16 -12.23
N ALA A 19 1.46 -10.19 -13.16
CA ALA A 19 1.90 -10.43 -14.53
C ALA A 19 3.44 -10.37 -14.70
N LEU A 20 4.18 -9.80 -13.74
CA LEU A 20 5.63 -9.64 -13.84
C LEU A 20 6.41 -10.81 -13.27
N SER A 21 5.93 -11.41 -12.19
CA SER A 21 6.59 -12.55 -11.55
C SER A 21 5.62 -13.40 -10.75
N GLU A 22 5.98 -14.67 -10.57
CA GLU A 22 5.29 -15.57 -9.66
C GLU A 22 5.44 -15.11 -8.20
N GLY A 23 4.46 -15.47 -7.36
CA GLY A 23 4.47 -15.16 -5.92
C GLY A 23 3.59 -13.98 -5.51
N TRP A 24 3.18 -13.12 -6.43
CA TRP A 24 2.18 -12.10 -6.15
C TRP A 24 0.76 -12.69 -6.15
N PRO A 25 -0.13 -12.27 -5.24
CA PRO A 25 -1.54 -12.64 -5.32
C PRO A 25 -2.17 -12.08 -6.59
N ALA A 26 -3.19 -12.78 -7.12
CA ALA A 26 -3.93 -12.33 -8.29
C ALA A 26 -4.49 -10.91 -8.11
N GLY A 27 -4.24 -10.04 -9.08
CA GLY A 27 -4.62 -8.63 -9.05
C GLY A 27 -3.72 -7.73 -8.20
N ALA A 28 -2.58 -8.24 -7.70
CA ALA A 28 -1.57 -7.40 -7.05
C ALA A 28 -1.06 -6.32 -8.01
N ARG A 29 -1.01 -5.08 -7.55
CA ARG A 29 -0.64 -3.96 -8.40
C ARG A 29 0.11 -2.88 -7.66
N LEU A 30 0.98 -2.19 -8.38
CA LEU A 30 1.64 -0.96 -7.96
C LEU A 30 1.00 0.21 -8.70
N VAL A 31 0.43 1.16 -7.97
CA VAL A 31 -0.23 2.35 -8.52
C VAL A 31 0.65 3.56 -8.25
N PRO A 32 1.32 4.12 -9.26
CA PRO A 32 2.08 5.35 -9.11
C PRO A 32 1.12 6.54 -8.99
N PHE A 33 1.48 7.52 -8.18
CA PHE A 33 0.75 8.78 -8.06
C PHE A 33 1.70 9.97 -8.12
N ALA A 34 1.17 11.13 -8.54
CA ALA A 34 1.94 12.35 -8.59
C ALA A 34 2.23 12.86 -7.18
N THR A 35 3.44 13.35 -6.97
CA THR A 35 3.88 14.00 -5.75
C THR A 35 4.15 15.49 -5.98
N LYS A 36 4.32 16.25 -4.90
CA LYS A 36 4.64 17.67 -4.94
C LYS A 36 6.08 17.88 -4.46
N HIS A 37 7.01 17.80 -5.41
CA HIS A 37 8.42 18.01 -5.16
C HIS A 37 9.02 18.97 -6.19
N ARG A 38 10.27 19.44 -6.01
CA ARG A 38 10.97 20.37 -6.92
C ARG A 38 11.24 19.76 -8.29
N VAL A 39 11.46 18.46 -8.35
CA VAL A 39 11.59 17.69 -9.57
C VAL A 39 10.40 16.77 -9.74
N LYS A 40 10.13 16.33 -10.97
CA LYS A 40 9.08 15.33 -11.21
C LYS A 40 9.41 14.05 -10.44
N SER A 41 8.51 13.65 -9.57
CA SER A 41 8.65 12.48 -8.71
C SER A 41 7.33 11.73 -8.62
N LEU A 42 7.41 10.48 -8.20
CA LEU A 42 6.26 9.61 -8.01
C LEU A 42 6.31 9.01 -6.62
N GLY A 43 5.15 8.97 -5.98
CA GLY A 43 4.88 8.04 -4.91
C GLY A 43 4.21 6.78 -5.45
N TYR A 44 4.14 5.75 -4.63
CA TYR A 44 3.63 4.44 -5.03
C TYR A 44 2.67 3.87 -3.99
N ARG A 45 1.55 3.35 -4.47
CA ARG A 45 0.64 2.54 -3.66
C ARG A 45 0.72 1.09 -4.13
N LEU A 46 1.20 0.21 -3.26
CA LEU A 46 1.13 -1.24 -3.43
C LEU A 46 -0.25 -1.70 -2.94
N GLU A 47 -0.95 -2.46 -3.75
CA GLU A 47 -2.22 -3.06 -3.40
C GLU A 47 -2.17 -4.58 -3.58
N LEU A 48 -2.51 -5.29 -2.51
CA LEU A 48 -2.65 -6.74 -2.49
C LEU A 48 -4.13 -7.09 -2.26
N PRO A 49 -4.90 -7.35 -3.33
CA PRO A 49 -6.32 -7.65 -3.18
C PRO A 49 -6.53 -8.96 -2.42
N ARG A 50 -7.68 -9.07 -1.77
CA ARG A 50 -8.10 -10.28 -1.06
C ARG A 50 -9.38 -10.81 -1.69
N ALA A 51 -9.32 -12.04 -2.20
CA ALA A 51 -10.48 -12.73 -2.72
C ALA A 51 -11.58 -12.91 -1.66
N GLY A 52 -12.81 -13.06 -2.10
CA GLY A 52 -13.94 -13.43 -1.27
C GLY A 52 -13.72 -14.76 -0.54
N LYS A 53 -14.52 -15.01 0.47
CA LYS A 53 -14.48 -16.29 1.19
C LYS A 53 -14.90 -17.42 0.24
N PHE A 54 -14.10 -18.46 0.15
CA PHE A 54 -14.42 -19.64 -0.66
C PHE A 54 -15.56 -20.44 -0.01
N SER A 55 -16.52 -20.87 -0.84
CA SER A 55 -17.63 -21.71 -0.43
C SER A 55 -17.40 -23.16 -0.89
N PRO A 56 -17.01 -24.06 0.02
CA PRO A 56 -16.90 -25.48 -0.32
C PRO A 56 -18.22 -26.10 -0.75
N GLU A 57 -19.35 -25.60 -0.25
CA GLU A 57 -20.68 -26.06 -0.58
C GLU A 57 -21.01 -25.77 -2.04
N GLN A 58 -20.83 -24.53 -2.48
CA GLN A 58 -21.01 -24.13 -3.88
C GLN A 58 -20.06 -24.90 -4.81
N ALA A 59 -18.81 -25.09 -4.40
CA ALA A 59 -17.83 -25.82 -5.17
C ALA A 59 -18.21 -27.30 -5.36
N ARG A 60 -18.78 -27.95 -4.31
CA ARG A 60 -19.31 -29.32 -4.42
C ARG A 60 -20.52 -29.38 -5.34
N ALA A 61 -21.44 -28.41 -5.25
CA ALA A 61 -22.63 -28.38 -6.10
C ALA A 61 -22.31 -28.21 -7.60
N LEU A 62 -21.18 -27.57 -7.91
CA LEU A 62 -20.71 -27.40 -9.31
C LEU A 62 -19.97 -28.64 -9.85
N GLY A 63 -19.69 -29.62 -8.98
CA GLY A 63 -18.91 -30.81 -9.34
C GLY A 63 -17.41 -30.53 -9.43
N GLY A 64 -16.67 -31.50 -9.94
CA GLY A 64 -15.23 -31.39 -10.10
C GLY A 64 -14.41 -31.80 -8.86
N PRO A 65 -13.16 -32.20 -9.11
CA PRO A 65 -12.29 -32.71 -8.07
C PRO A 65 -11.79 -31.59 -7.14
N VAL A 66 -11.64 -31.92 -5.85
CA VAL A 66 -11.16 -30.99 -4.80
C VAL A 66 -9.81 -30.35 -5.15
N GLN A 67 -8.98 -31.04 -5.91
CA GLN A 67 -7.68 -30.52 -6.38
C GLN A 67 -7.82 -29.25 -7.23
N GLN A 68 -8.92 -29.08 -7.95
CA GLN A 68 -9.19 -27.88 -8.74
C GLN A 68 -9.68 -26.70 -7.91
N TRP A 69 -10.15 -26.91 -6.69
CA TRP A 69 -10.63 -25.83 -5.82
C TRP A 69 -9.55 -24.81 -5.50
N LYS A 70 -8.29 -25.26 -5.39
CA LYS A 70 -7.14 -24.36 -5.16
C LYS A 70 -6.94 -23.38 -6.31
N MET A 71 -7.26 -23.78 -7.55
CA MET A 71 -7.20 -22.89 -8.73
C MET A 71 -8.30 -21.84 -8.64
N LEU A 72 -9.54 -22.24 -8.31
CA LEU A 72 -10.65 -21.31 -8.10
C LEU A 72 -10.37 -20.31 -6.96
N GLN A 73 -9.78 -20.76 -5.85
CA GLN A 73 -9.37 -19.90 -4.76
C GLN A 73 -8.31 -18.87 -5.16
N LYS A 74 -7.47 -19.21 -6.15
CA LYS A 74 -6.46 -18.30 -6.72
C LYS A 74 -6.99 -17.40 -7.84
N GLY A 75 -8.31 -17.42 -8.08
CA GLY A 75 -8.93 -16.61 -9.12
C GLY A 75 -8.83 -17.19 -10.52
N GLN A 76 -8.45 -18.47 -10.67
CA GLN A 76 -8.32 -19.15 -11.97
C GLN A 76 -9.58 -19.97 -12.26
N SER A 77 -10.08 -19.87 -13.49
CA SER A 77 -11.19 -20.70 -13.96
C SER A 77 -10.74 -22.14 -14.18
N VAL A 78 -11.63 -23.10 -13.98
CA VAL A 78 -11.37 -24.52 -14.19
C VAL A 78 -12.45 -25.15 -15.09
N ALA A 79 -12.07 -26.18 -15.85
CA ALA A 79 -13.01 -26.95 -16.62
C ALA A 79 -13.52 -28.14 -15.78
N VAL A 80 -14.84 -28.27 -15.65
CA VAL A 80 -15.53 -29.36 -14.95
C VAL A 80 -16.60 -29.93 -15.87
N GLU A 81 -16.49 -31.18 -16.23
CA GLU A 81 -17.47 -31.88 -17.09
C GLU A 81 -17.87 -31.10 -18.36
N GLY A 82 -16.87 -30.52 -19.04
CA GLY A 82 -17.08 -29.72 -20.26
C GLY A 82 -17.62 -28.32 -20.05
N ARG A 83 -17.83 -27.87 -18.80
CA ARG A 83 -18.25 -26.50 -18.44
C ARG A 83 -17.10 -25.75 -17.80
N THR A 84 -16.99 -24.45 -18.06
CA THR A 84 -16.04 -23.58 -17.37
C THR A 84 -16.65 -23.05 -16.08
N VAL A 85 -16.06 -23.41 -14.95
CA VAL A 85 -16.41 -22.87 -13.63
C VAL A 85 -15.53 -21.65 -13.37
N GLN A 86 -16.20 -20.53 -13.10
CA GLN A 86 -15.54 -19.25 -12.78
C GLN A 86 -15.35 -19.11 -11.28
N PRO A 87 -14.26 -18.45 -10.82
CA PRO A 87 -14.03 -18.17 -9.41
C PRO A 87 -15.19 -17.49 -8.70
N ALA A 88 -15.87 -16.56 -9.37
CA ALA A 88 -17.03 -15.84 -8.84
C ALA A 88 -18.21 -16.74 -8.44
N GLN A 89 -18.28 -17.95 -8.95
CA GLN A 89 -19.36 -18.91 -8.61
C GLN A 89 -19.14 -19.58 -7.25
N VAL A 90 -17.90 -19.51 -6.71
CA VAL A 90 -17.51 -20.17 -5.46
C VAL A 90 -16.85 -19.23 -4.46
N LEU A 91 -16.58 -18.00 -4.87
CA LEU A 91 -16.03 -16.94 -4.02
C LEU A 91 -17.12 -15.94 -3.68
N GLY A 92 -17.23 -15.58 -2.42
CA GLY A 92 -18.07 -14.49 -1.97
C GLY A 92 -17.56 -13.12 -2.45
N ALA A 93 -18.17 -12.03 -1.95
CA ALA A 93 -17.71 -10.69 -2.24
C ALA A 93 -16.23 -10.48 -1.89
N PRO A 94 -15.48 -9.68 -2.68
CA PRO A 94 -14.11 -9.33 -2.35
C PRO A 94 -14.02 -8.74 -0.94
N ARG A 95 -12.96 -9.10 -0.22
CA ARG A 95 -12.69 -8.59 1.13
C ARG A 95 -11.64 -7.49 1.07
N LYS A 96 -11.51 -6.70 2.14
CA LYS A 96 -10.45 -5.71 2.24
C LYS A 96 -9.08 -6.41 2.11
N GLY A 97 -8.31 -5.99 1.11
CA GLY A 97 -6.93 -6.40 0.90
C GLY A 97 -5.96 -5.65 1.82
N LEU A 98 -4.68 -5.72 1.50
CA LEU A 98 -3.64 -4.93 2.16
C LEU A 98 -3.12 -3.86 1.22
N SER A 99 -2.70 -2.73 1.78
CA SER A 99 -2.08 -1.66 1.02
C SER A 99 -0.94 -0.99 1.78
N VAL A 100 0.14 -0.72 1.06
CA VAL A 100 1.29 0.04 1.54
C VAL A 100 1.49 1.23 0.62
N VAL A 101 1.65 2.41 1.19
CA VAL A 101 1.91 3.63 0.42
C VAL A 101 3.28 4.16 0.80
N PHE A 102 4.09 4.42 -0.22
CA PHE A 102 5.39 5.07 -0.10
C PHE A 102 5.33 6.42 -0.82
N SER A 103 5.52 7.50 -0.08
CA SER A 103 5.36 8.84 -0.63
C SER A 103 6.47 9.22 -1.61
N GLY A 104 7.69 8.73 -1.41
CA GLY A 104 8.87 9.39 -1.94
C GLY A 104 9.01 10.79 -1.34
N ASP A 105 9.85 11.61 -1.93
CA ASP A 105 10.08 12.99 -1.50
C ASP A 105 8.91 13.87 -1.94
N THR A 106 8.19 14.45 -0.98
CA THR A 106 7.00 15.25 -1.29
C THR A 106 6.54 16.15 -0.14
N ALA A 107 6.06 17.33 -0.49
CA ALA A 107 5.15 18.08 0.37
C ALA A 107 3.75 17.43 0.33
N PRO A 108 2.91 17.66 1.35
CA PRO A 108 1.51 17.21 1.33
C PRO A 108 0.78 17.74 0.10
N CYS A 109 0.02 16.88 -0.57
CA CYS A 109 -0.76 17.26 -1.74
C CYS A 109 -2.01 16.37 -1.89
N PRO A 110 -3.04 16.82 -2.66
CA PRO A 110 -4.28 16.08 -2.81
C PRO A 110 -4.12 14.66 -3.39
N TYR A 111 -3.22 14.48 -4.36
CA TYR A 111 -2.96 13.17 -4.98
C TYR A 111 -2.35 12.19 -3.99
N TYR A 112 -1.45 12.68 -3.12
CA TYR A 112 -0.87 11.90 -2.06
C TYR A 112 -1.92 11.52 -1.00
N LEU A 113 -2.75 12.46 -0.56
CA LEU A 113 -3.86 12.18 0.37
C LEU A 113 -4.80 11.11 -0.19
N GLN A 114 -5.18 11.21 -1.46
CA GLN A 114 -6.02 10.23 -2.12
C GLN A 114 -5.35 8.85 -2.18
N ALA A 115 -4.07 8.79 -2.54
CA ALA A 115 -3.32 7.53 -2.60
C ALA A 115 -3.13 6.89 -1.22
N ALA A 116 -3.03 7.69 -0.16
CA ALA A 116 -2.84 7.23 1.21
C ALA A 116 -4.14 6.72 1.87
N HIS A 117 -5.30 6.99 1.26
CA HIS A 117 -6.61 6.67 1.87
C HIS A 117 -6.73 5.19 2.27
N ASP A 118 -7.10 4.96 3.54
CA ASP A 118 -7.27 3.65 4.18
C ASP A 118 -6.03 2.72 4.03
N ALA A 119 -4.82 3.25 3.91
CA ALA A 119 -3.60 2.46 3.82
C ALA A 119 -3.34 1.70 5.13
N ASP A 120 -2.88 0.46 5.03
CA ASP A 120 -2.49 -0.34 6.19
C ASP A 120 -1.12 0.13 6.74
N LEU A 121 -0.24 0.60 5.86
CA LEU A 121 1.01 1.26 6.21
C LEU A 121 1.27 2.43 5.26
N LEU A 122 1.59 3.57 5.82
CA LEU A 122 2.02 4.77 5.12
C LEU A 122 3.46 5.08 5.49
N ILE A 123 4.35 5.12 4.50
CA ILE A 123 5.77 5.46 4.65
C ILE A 123 5.97 6.84 4.04
N CYS A 124 6.24 7.84 4.87
CA CYS A 124 6.20 9.24 4.50
C CYS A 124 7.56 9.93 4.53
N ASP A 125 7.70 10.91 3.63
CA ASP A 125 8.67 11.99 3.78
C ASP A 125 8.42 12.72 5.12
N ALA A 126 9.47 12.88 5.89
CA ALA A 126 9.51 13.60 7.16
C ALA A 126 10.89 14.28 7.30
N THR A 127 11.24 15.08 6.28
CA THR A 127 12.56 15.72 6.20
C THR A 127 12.80 16.69 7.33
N TYR A 128 11.75 17.34 7.82
CA TYR A 128 11.83 18.38 8.87
C TYR A 128 11.07 17.94 10.12
N ALA A 129 11.66 18.18 11.30
CA ALA A 129 11.04 17.73 12.54
C ALA A 129 10.05 18.75 13.12
N LEU A 130 10.31 20.04 12.98
CA LEU A 130 9.65 21.09 13.76
C LEU A 130 8.55 21.80 12.96
N PRO A 131 7.45 22.23 13.62
CA PRO A 131 6.38 22.99 12.96
C PRO A 131 6.87 24.31 12.34
N GLU A 132 7.83 24.98 12.94
CA GLU A 132 8.40 26.24 12.46
C GLU A 132 9.11 26.07 11.10
N GLN A 133 9.40 24.83 10.71
CA GLN A 133 10.05 24.50 9.44
C GLN A 133 9.06 24.24 8.29
N GLU A 134 7.75 24.40 8.49
CA GLU A 134 6.73 24.11 7.46
C GLU A 134 6.91 24.93 6.18
N ASP A 135 7.26 26.21 6.29
CA ASP A 135 7.48 27.03 5.10
C ASP A 135 8.74 26.58 4.35
N GLN A 136 9.78 26.19 5.06
CA GLN A 136 10.98 25.62 4.46
C GLN A 136 10.68 24.28 3.80
N ALA A 137 9.95 23.39 4.48
CA ALA A 137 9.52 22.11 3.92
C ALA A 137 8.73 22.31 2.61
N ARG A 138 7.77 23.23 2.61
CA ARG A 138 6.97 23.59 1.44
C ARG A 138 7.83 24.13 0.30
N GLN A 139 8.79 25.00 0.59
CA GLN A 139 9.69 25.57 -0.40
C GLN A 139 10.55 24.52 -1.09
N TRP A 140 10.99 23.50 -0.35
CA TRP A 140 11.86 22.44 -0.87
C TRP A 140 11.08 21.23 -1.38
N GLY A 141 9.77 21.20 -1.18
CA GLY A 141 8.90 20.09 -1.63
C GLY A 141 8.98 18.86 -0.74
N HIS A 142 9.10 19.07 0.56
CA HIS A 142 9.16 18.05 1.61
C HIS A 142 8.06 18.25 2.66
N SER A 143 8.05 17.40 3.66
CA SER A 143 7.10 17.42 4.76
C SER A 143 7.79 17.58 6.12
N THR A 144 7.04 18.13 7.09
CA THR A 144 7.39 18.02 8.49
C THR A 144 6.77 16.77 9.12
N PHE A 145 7.25 16.36 10.30
CA PHE A 145 6.66 15.27 11.08
C PHE A 145 5.16 15.50 11.32
N GLY A 146 4.79 16.71 11.73
CA GLY A 146 3.40 17.10 11.96
C GLY A 146 2.54 17.06 10.68
N GLN A 147 3.07 17.51 9.56
CA GLN A 147 2.36 17.47 8.27
C GLN A 147 2.12 16.03 7.80
N SER A 148 3.10 15.14 7.94
CA SER A 148 2.95 13.72 7.58
C SER A 148 1.97 13.00 8.50
N ALA A 149 1.98 13.32 9.80
CA ALA A 149 1.00 12.81 10.76
C ALA A 149 -0.42 13.31 10.47
N THR A 150 -0.57 14.58 10.12
CA THR A 150 -1.86 15.17 9.71
C THR A 150 -2.42 14.48 8.46
N LEU A 151 -1.57 14.25 7.45
CA LEU A 151 -1.97 13.55 6.23
C LEU A 151 -2.39 12.10 6.55
N ALA A 152 -1.65 11.39 7.40
CA ALA A 152 -1.98 10.04 7.81
C ALA A 152 -3.35 9.96 8.52
N ALA A 153 -3.64 10.92 9.40
CA ALA A 153 -4.92 11.02 10.09
C ALA A 153 -6.07 11.30 9.10
N GLN A 154 -5.90 12.27 8.20
CA GLN A 154 -6.90 12.61 7.18
C GLN A 154 -7.14 11.45 6.21
N ALA A 155 -6.10 10.72 5.85
CA ALA A 155 -6.17 9.53 5.00
C ALA A 155 -6.75 8.30 5.73
N ARG A 156 -6.94 8.35 7.04
CA ARG A 156 -7.35 7.21 7.87
C ARG A 156 -6.39 6.01 7.71
N ALA A 157 -5.10 6.29 7.55
CA ALA A 157 -4.10 5.25 7.54
C ALA A 157 -4.07 4.52 8.89
N LYS A 158 -3.66 3.26 8.91
CA LYS A 158 -3.59 2.50 10.17
C LYS A 158 -2.26 2.69 10.89
N ARG A 159 -1.18 2.89 10.13
CA ARG A 159 0.18 3.04 10.63
C ARG A 159 0.92 4.07 9.79
N LEU A 160 1.82 4.79 10.42
CA LEU A 160 2.69 5.77 9.78
C LEU A 160 4.14 5.49 10.16
N TRP A 161 5.00 5.35 9.17
CA TRP A 161 6.44 5.42 9.33
C TRP A 161 6.97 6.71 8.74
N LEU A 162 7.62 7.52 9.56
CA LEU A 162 8.32 8.72 9.17
C LEU A 162 9.71 8.34 8.64
N THR A 163 10.12 8.88 7.52
CA THR A 163 11.39 8.56 6.86
C THR A 163 11.98 9.78 6.17
N HIS A 164 13.13 9.62 5.51
CA HIS A 164 13.76 10.69 4.73
C HIS A 164 14.15 11.91 5.58
N TYR A 165 14.72 11.69 6.74
CA TYR A 165 15.13 12.74 7.65
C TYR A 165 16.27 13.61 7.08
N SER A 166 16.21 14.91 7.35
CA SER A 166 17.35 15.82 7.12
C SER A 166 18.58 15.30 7.88
N PRO A 167 19.79 15.40 7.30
CA PRO A 167 21.03 15.11 8.02
C PRO A 167 21.21 15.89 9.34
N MET A 168 20.45 16.96 9.53
CA MET A 168 20.44 17.74 10.78
C MET A 168 19.68 17.06 11.92
N ILE A 169 18.86 16.05 11.62
CA ILE A 169 18.12 15.26 12.60
C ILE A 169 18.96 14.02 12.89
N THR A 170 19.72 14.07 13.95
CA THR A 170 20.62 12.98 14.37
C THR A 170 19.88 11.86 15.08
N ASP A 171 18.84 12.19 15.84
CA ASP A 171 17.93 11.24 16.47
C ASP A 171 16.47 11.63 16.21
N PRO A 172 15.79 10.96 15.25
CA PRO A 172 14.39 11.24 14.94
C PRO A 172 13.42 10.99 16.11
N GLU A 173 13.76 10.08 17.03
CA GLU A 173 12.88 9.73 18.15
C GLU A 173 12.69 10.90 19.13
N GLU A 174 13.65 11.83 19.24
CA GLU A 174 13.52 13.06 20.04
C GLU A 174 12.32 13.92 19.61
N TYR A 175 11.89 13.79 18.36
CA TYR A 175 10.79 14.56 17.75
C TYR A 175 9.51 13.76 17.55
N ALA A 176 9.53 12.45 17.81
CA ALA A 176 8.42 11.55 17.52
C ALA A 176 7.10 11.97 18.19
N ALA A 177 7.16 12.53 19.39
CA ALA A 177 6.01 13.01 20.15
C ALA A 177 5.15 14.03 19.39
N GLN A 178 5.73 14.83 18.50
CA GLN A 178 5.00 15.80 17.68
C GLN A 178 4.06 15.10 16.68
N ALA A 179 4.54 14.07 15.99
CA ALA A 179 3.72 13.28 15.10
C ALA A 179 2.70 12.44 15.88
N GLN A 180 3.11 11.83 16.99
CA GLN A 180 2.27 10.96 17.81
C GLN A 180 1.10 11.70 18.47
N SER A 181 1.26 12.98 18.79
CA SER A 181 0.16 13.82 19.31
C SER A 181 -0.97 14.01 18.30
N ILE A 182 -0.69 13.92 16.99
CA ILE A 182 -1.64 14.05 15.88
C ILE A 182 -2.12 12.67 15.41
N PHE A 183 -1.19 11.75 15.28
CA PHE A 183 -1.44 10.39 14.82
C PHE A 183 -0.72 9.39 15.75
N PRO A 184 -1.40 8.82 16.76
CA PRO A 184 -0.76 7.99 17.79
C PRO A 184 0.01 6.76 17.28
N ALA A 185 -0.34 6.25 16.08
CA ALA A 185 0.36 5.13 15.44
C ALA A 185 1.52 5.58 14.52
N ALA A 186 2.06 6.78 14.74
CA ALA A 186 3.27 7.27 14.08
C ALA A 186 4.51 6.68 14.76
N GLU A 187 5.43 6.20 13.94
CA GLU A 187 6.71 5.62 14.35
C GLU A 187 7.82 6.17 13.48
N CYS A 188 9.00 6.39 14.05
CA CYS A 188 10.19 6.68 13.26
C CYS A 188 10.65 5.43 12.49
N GLY A 189 10.93 5.64 11.20
CA GLY A 189 11.52 4.62 10.34
C GLY A 189 13.04 4.60 10.47
N PHE A 190 13.65 3.45 10.27
CA PHE A 190 15.10 3.26 10.22
C PHE A 190 15.43 2.12 9.26
N ASP A 191 16.68 2.07 8.79
CA ASP A 191 17.12 1.03 7.88
C ASP A 191 17.01 -0.35 8.51
N GLY A 192 16.31 -1.25 7.81
CA GLY A 192 16.00 -2.60 8.31
C GLY A 192 14.73 -2.72 9.16
N LYS A 193 14.00 -1.63 9.44
CA LYS A 193 12.69 -1.71 10.09
C LYS A 193 11.74 -2.59 9.28
N SER A 194 11.08 -3.50 9.94
CA SER A 194 10.16 -4.45 9.30
C SER A 194 8.87 -4.62 10.08
N ILE A 195 7.80 -4.96 9.36
CA ILE A 195 6.49 -5.29 9.94
C ILE A 195 5.81 -6.36 9.10
N THR A 196 5.05 -7.23 9.76
CA THR A 196 4.16 -8.16 9.07
C THR A 196 2.74 -7.60 9.11
N LEU A 197 2.20 -7.24 7.94
CA LEU A 197 0.81 -6.84 7.80
C LEU A 197 -0.08 -8.08 7.65
N GLN A 198 -1.18 -8.10 8.37
CA GLN A 198 -2.14 -9.21 8.35
C GLN A 198 -3.50 -8.71 7.88
N TYR A 199 -4.25 -9.59 7.20
CA TYR A 199 -5.63 -9.32 6.86
C TYR A 199 -6.48 -9.22 8.13
N GLU A 200 -7.31 -8.18 8.19
CA GLU A 200 -8.35 -8.12 9.22
C GLU A 200 -9.42 -9.16 8.90
N GLU A 201 -9.70 -10.04 9.85
CA GLU A 201 -10.89 -10.87 9.78
C GLU A 201 -12.10 -10.01 10.18
N ALA A 202 -13.19 -10.11 9.40
CA ALA A 202 -14.44 -9.49 9.81
C ALA A 202 -14.83 -10.08 11.18
N GLN A 203 -15.04 -9.21 12.15
CA GLN A 203 -15.66 -9.65 13.42
C GLN A 203 -17.03 -10.24 13.07
N PRO A 204 -17.40 -11.37 13.66
CA PRO A 204 -18.67 -12.03 13.41
C PRO A 204 -19.87 -11.17 13.84
#